data_25179ed474801ae9b99c760424d841a3
#
_entry.id   25179ed474801ae9b99c760424d841a3
#
_cell.length_a   1.000
_cell.length_b   1.000
_cell.length_c   1.000
_cell.angle_alpha   90.00
_cell.angle_beta   90.00
_cell.angle_gamma   90.00
#
_symmetry.space_group_name_H-M   'P 1'
#
loop_
_entity.id
_entity.type
_entity.pdbx_description
1 polymer ?
#
loop_
_entity_poly.entity_id
_entity_poly.type
_entity_poly.pdbx_seq_one_letter_code
_entity_poly.pdbx_strand_id
1 'polypeptide(L)'
;MSPALPFVARTHHSKHEPIGVIDIGSNSIRMVIYRRYGRYPLPLFNERVTVKLGEGLDQNEMLNPDKIALALSALRRFSHIMNAMSLERTIVVATAAVRRAKNAAAFTVPAAAIIGAPVMVLSAQDEARLVTLGLTANMPNISGLVADLGGGSLELVLVEDGQVQKSISLNMGHLSTRTAPEVAALLQSVDWLDEAVGATLYGIGGSFRALGSAYVKRSNYPLFLLHGLELTIPTVLDILTSLQGDNPELQGIPAGRRDSIGMAAEIMAALIQLSGVSQLAISG
;
A
#
# COMPACT_ATOMS: atom_id res chain seq x y z
N MET A 1 -7.59 23.88 11.66
CA MET A 1 -6.58 24.18 10.61
C MET A 1 -5.50 23.12 10.71
N SER A 2 -5.52 22.14 9.80
CA SER A 2 -4.47 21.10 9.75
C SER A 2 -3.20 21.75 9.22
N PRO A 3 -2.02 21.48 9.79
CA PRO A 3 -0.78 22.02 9.26
C PRO A 3 -0.57 21.46 7.85
N ALA A 4 -0.30 22.34 6.91
CA ALA A 4 0.03 21.95 5.53
C ALA A 4 1.22 20.99 5.57
N LEU A 5 1.10 19.86 4.88
CA LEU A 5 2.21 18.92 4.70
C LEU A 5 3.43 19.68 4.19
N PRO A 6 4.66 19.43 4.71
CA PRO A 6 5.86 20.20 4.39
C PRO A 6 6.34 20.08 2.93
N PHE A 7 5.50 19.52 2.05
CA PHE A 7 5.78 19.30 0.63
C PHE A 7 5.57 20.53 -0.26
N VAL A 8 5.05 21.63 0.24
CA VAL A 8 4.71 22.82 -0.57
C VAL A 8 5.68 23.99 -0.29
N ALA A 9 6.97 23.75 -0.12
CA ALA A 9 7.94 24.81 -0.28
C ALA A 9 8.27 24.96 -1.77
N ARG A 10 7.71 25.99 -2.41
CA ARG A 10 8.14 26.44 -3.74
C ARG A 10 9.55 27.03 -3.63
N THR A 11 10.56 26.18 -3.75
CA THR A 11 11.92 26.63 -4.02
C THR A 11 12.16 26.51 -5.52
N HIS A 12 12.74 27.55 -6.13
CA HIS A 12 13.21 27.52 -7.51
C HIS A 12 14.37 26.52 -7.60
N HIS A 13 14.08 25.30 -8.03
CA HIS A 13 15.06 24.23 -8.18
C HIS A 13 15.38 24.01 -9.67
N SER A 14 16.61 23.61 -9.96
CA SER A 14 17.07 23.34 -11.33
C SER A 14 16.21 22.28 -12.01
N LYS A 15 16.03 22.42 -13.32
CA LYS A 15 15.03 21.66 -14.09
C LYS A 15 15.34 20.17 -14.32
N HIS A 16 16.41 19.57 -13.78
CA HIS A 16 16.94 18.29 -14.28
C HIS A 16 17.36 17.24 -13.25
N GLU A 17 17.27 17.51 -11.96
CA GLU A 17 17.77 16.57 -10.95
C GLU A 17 16.67 15.60 -10.46
N PRO A 18 16.98 14.29 -10.35
CA PRO A 18 16.00 13.29 -9.94
C PRO A 18 15.65 13.39 -8.45
N ILE A 19 14.46 12.88 -8.10
CA ILE A 19 13.95 12.81 -6.71
C ILE A 19 13.83 11.35 -6.29
N GLY A 20 14.41 11.01 -5.14
CA GLY A 20 14.24 9.69 -4.52
C GLY A 20 13.05 9.70 -3.54
N VAL A 21 12.22 8.67 -3.63
CA VAL A 21 11.16 8.40 -2.66
C VAL A 21 11.39 7.02 -2.07
N ILE A 22 11.47 6.94 -0.74
CA ILE A 22 11.56 5.68 -0.01
C ILE A 22 10.28 5.52 0.80
N ASP A 23 9.55 4.43 0.52
CA ASP A 23 8.37 4.01 1.24
C ASP A 23 8.71 2.82 2.14
N ILE A 24 8.53 2.98 3.46
CA ILE A 24 8.82 1.98 4.49
C ILE A 24 7.49 1.43 5.00
N GLY A 25 7.04 0.35 4.35
CA GLY A 25 5.81 -0.35 4.71
C GLY A 25 6.04 -1.52 5.68
N SER A 26 4.95 -2.12 6.14
CA SER A 26 4.97 -3.26 7.06
C SER A 26 5.60 -4.52 6.44
N ASN A 27 5.43 -4.73 5.13
CA ASN A 27 5.95 -5.92 4.43
C ASN A 27 7.27 -5.66 3.71
N SER A 28 7.43 -4.49 3.11
CA SER A 28 8.58 -4.19 2.25
C SER A 28 8.96 -2.73 2.32
N ILE A 29 10.23 -2.47 2.02
CA ILE A 29 10.75 -1.13 1.76
C ILE A 29 10.93 -0.98 0.26
N ARG A 30 10.44 0.11 -0.30
CA ARG A 30 10.53 0.40 -1.72
C ARG A 30 11.22 1.74 -1.92
N MET A 31 12.16 1.80 -2.86
CA MET A 31 12.74 3.04 -3.35
C MET A 31 12.36 3.22 -4.81
N VAL A 32 11.86 4.40 -5.13
CA VAL A 32 11.64 4.83 -6.51
C VAL A 32 12.37 6.15 -6.73
N ILE A 33 13.15 6.23 -7.80
CA ILE A 33 13.80 7.46 -8.22
C ILE A 33 13.07 7.96 -9.45
N TYR A 34 12.52 9.16 -9.38
CA TYR A 34 11.75 9.78 -10.45
C TYR A 34 12.56 10.88 -11.14
N ARG A 35 12.41 10.96 -12.47
CA ARG A 35 12.77 12.17 -13.20
C ARG A 35 11.79 13.28 -12.83
N ARG A 36 12.27 14.45 -12.47
CA ARG A 36 11.48 15.53 -11.87
C ARG A 36 10.36 16.10 -12.75
N TYR A 37 10.32 15.88 -14.04
CA TYR A 37 9.46 16.63 -14.95
C TYR A 37 8.31 15.83 -15.55
N GLY A 38 7.14 16.48 -15.48
CA GLY A 38 5.92 16.11 -16.15
C GLY A 38 4.74 15.91 -15.19
N ARG A 39 3.56 16.01 -15.72
CA ARG A 39 2.30 15.71 -15.02
C ARG A 39 2.31 14.26 -14.49
N TYR A 40 3.11 13.41 -15.12
CA TYR A 40 3.31 12.02 -14.76
C TYR A 40 4.80 11.78 -14.45
N PRO A 41 5.18 11.52 -13.18
CA PRO A 41 6.56 11.27 -12.82
C PRO A 41 7.05 9.97 -13.44
N LEU A 42 8.09 10.05 -14.29
CA LEU A 42 8.69 8.88 -14.91
C LEU A 42 9.68 8.21 -13.94
N PRO A 43 9.48 6.94 -13.56
CA PRO A 43 10.43 6.22 -12.74
C PRO A 43 11.70 5.90 -13.55
N LEU A 44 12.85 6.35 -13.06
CA LEU A 44 14.17 6.01 -13.57
C LEU A 44 14.73 4.74 -12.93
N PHE A 45 14.38 4.52 -11.68
CA PHE A 45 14.82 3.37 -10.89
C PHE A 45 13.71 2.97 -9.92
N ASN A 46 13.53 1.67 -9.69
CA ASN A 46 12.53 1.14 -8.79
C ASN A 46 13.06 -0.17 -8.19
N GLU A 47 13.27 -0.18 -6.89
CA GLU A 47 13.70 -1.37 -6.16
C GLU A 47 12.80 -1.58 -4.94
N ARG A 48 12.48 -2.84 -4.67
CA ARG A 48 11.68 -3.27 -3.54
C ARG A 48 12.40 -4.41 -2.82
N VAL A 49 12.53 -4.28 -1.51
CA VAL A 49 13.08 -5.31 -0.62
C VAL A 49 12.02 -5.75 0.37
N THR A 50 11.70 -7.04 0.38
CA THR A 50 10.78 -7.62 1.37
C THR A 50 11.52 -7.82 2.68
N VAL A 51 11.09 -7.15 3.73
CA VAL A 51 11.72 -7.17 5.07
C VAL A 51 10.77 -7.69 6.15
N LYS A 52 9.45 -7.66 5.90
CA LYS A 52 8.39 -8.03 6.84
C LYS A 52 8.55 -7.31 8.20
N LEU A 53 8.77 -5.99 8.16
CA LEU A 53 9.06 -5.17 9.34
C LEU A 53 7.92 -5.22 10.37
N GLY A 54 6.67 -5.39 9.92
CA GLY A 54 5.48 -5.49 10.76
C GLY A 54 5.16 -6.90 11.28
N GLU A 55 6.01 -7.90 10.99
CA GLU A 55 5.77 -9.28 11.45
C GLU A 55 5.86 -9.37 12.98
N GLY A 56 4.81 -9.94 13.60
CA GLY A 56 4.73 -10.07 15.06
C GLY A 56 4.33 -8.80 15.81
N LEU A 57 4.10 -7.68 15.12
CA LEU A 57 3.75 -6.41 15.75
C LEU A 57 2.40 -6.45 16.48
N ASP A 58 1.44 -7.22 15.97
CA ASP A 58 0.11 -7.34 16.59
C ASP A 58 0.16 -7.97 17.99
N GLN A 59 1.17 -8.79 18.26
CA GLN A 59 1.34 -9.49 19.53
C GLN A 59 2.21 -8.71 20.52
N ASN A 60 3.27 -8.04 20.02
CA ASN A 60 4.33 -7.50 20.86
C ASN A 60 4.36 -5.96 20.90
N GLU A 61 3.66 -5.29 19.98
CA GLU A 61 3.71 -3.83 19.78
C GLU A 61 5.15 -3.28 19.58
N MET A 62 6.08 -4.16 19.22
CA MET A 62 7.50 -3.88 19.04
C MET A 62 7.97 -4.40 17.69
N LEU A 63 8.77 -3.61 16.98
CA LEU A 63 9.49 -4.09 15.79
C LEU A 63 10.55 -5.11 16.22
N ASN A 64 10.61 -6.22 15.50
CA ASN A 64 11.59 -7.27 15.74
C ASN A 64 13.01 -6.76 15.39
N PRO A 65 14.02 -6.92 16.30
CA PRO A 65 15.39 -6.46 16.06
C PRO A 65 16.03 -7.00 14.77
N ASP A 66 15.78 -8.27 14.43
CA ASP A 66 16.33 -8.87 13.20
C ASP A 66 15.71 -8.23 11.94
N LYS A 67 14.41 -7.90 11.99
CA LYS A 67 13.72 -7.18 10.91
C LYS A 67 14.20 -5.74 10.79
N ILE A 68 14.47 -5.08 11.92
CA ILE A 68 15.14 -3.76 11.94
C ILE A 68 16.50 -3.85 11.24
N ALA A 69 17.34 -4.82 11.61
CA ALA A 69 18.66 -4.99 11.02
C ALA A 69 18.59 -5.22 9.49
N LEU A 70 17.66 -6.07 9.04
CA LEU A 70 17.41 -6.31 7.61
C LEU A 70 16.94 -5.03 6.89
N ALA A 71 16.04 -4.29 7.50
CA ALA A 71 15.53 -3.02 6.96
C ALA A 71 16.65 -1.98 6.82
N LEU A 72 17.49 -1.82 7.85
CA LEU A 72 18.65 -0.92 7.81
C LEU A 72 19.69 -1.34 6.78
N SER A 73 19.88 -2.64 6.55
CA SER A 73 20.74 -3.15 5.49
C SER A 73 20.21 -2.77 4.10
N ALA A 74 18.90 -2.90 3.87
CA ALA A 74 18.27 -2.44 2.64
C ALA A 74 18.44 -0.93 2.42
N LEU A 75 18.27 -0.13 3.48
CA LEU A 75 18.45 1.33 3.41
C LEU A 75 19.90 1.74 3.12
N ARG A 76 20.93 1.01 3.64
CA ARG A 76 22.34 1.26 3.25
C ARG A 76 22.54 1.03 1.76
N ARG A 77 21.98 -0.04 1.19
CA ARG A 77 22.03 -0.28 -0.24
C ARG A 77 21.36 0.83 -1.03
N PHE A 78 20.18 1.30 -0.61
CA PHE A 78 19.49 2.41 -1.25
C PHE A 78 20.30 3.72 -1.18
N SER A 79 20.93 4.00 -0.03
CA SER A 79 21.82 5.14 0.12
C SER A 79 22.98 5.13 -0.90
N HIS A 80 23.62 3.97 -1.14
CA HIS A 80 24.65 3.86 -2.17
C HIS A 80 24.14 4.15 -3.58
N ILE A 81 22.93 3.66 -3.93
CA ILE A 81 22.32 3.91 -5.24
C ILE A 81 21.97 5.39 -5.40
N MET A 82 21.38 6.01 -4.38
CA MET A 82 21.02 7.43 -4.39
C MET A 82 22.25 8.34 -4.56
N ASN A 83 23.33 8.02 -3.87
CA ASN A 83 24.59 8.77 -3.99
C ASN A 83 25.19 8.66 -5.40
N ALA A 84 25.07 7.49 -6.04
CA ALA A 84 25.54 7.31 -7.42
C ALA A 84 24.68 8.07 -8.46
N MET A 85 23.42 8.39 -8.13
CA MET A 85 22.47 9.06 -9.04
C MET A 85 22.36 10.58 -8.80
N SER A 86 23.08 11.15 -7.85
CA SER A 86 23.12 12.59 -7.55
C SER A 86 21.71 13.19 -7.41
N LEU A 87 20.93 12.71 -6.41
CA LEU A 87 19.55 13.15 -6.21
C LEU A 87 19.48 14.57 -5.66
N GLU A 88 18.57 15.39 -6.17
CA GLU A 88 18.26 16.70 -5.62
C GLU A 88 17.61 16.60 -4.23
N ARG A 89 16.72 15.63 -4.07
CA ARG A 89 15.94 15.47 -2.85
C ARG A 89 15.62 14.00 -2.60
N THR A 90 15.64 13.63 -1.34
CA THR A 90 15.15 12.33 -0.88
C THR A 90 13.97 12.53 0.08
N ILE A 91 12.88 11.82 -0.16
CA ILE A 91 11.69 11.79 0.68
C ILE A 91 11.60 10.39 1.27
N VAL A 92 11.54 10.27 2.60
CA VAL A 92 11.43 9.00 3.30
C VAL A 92 10.16 9.00 4.12
N VAL A 93 9.24 8.10 3.80
CA VAL A 93 8.00 7.92 4.54
C VAL A 93 7.97 6.55 5.19
N ALA A 94 7.34 6.48 6.36
CA ALA A 94 7.08 5.22 7.05
C ALA A 94 5.61 5.17 7.47
N THR A 95 5.02 3.99 7.38
CA THR A 95 3.57 3.79 7.57
C THR A 95 3.25 2.91 8.79
N ALA A 96 2.20 2.12 8.74
CA ALA A 96 1.56 1.44 9.85
C ALA A 96 2.52 0.72 10.81
N ALA A 97 3.50 -0.05 10.33
CA ALA A 97 4.39 -0.79 11.22
C ALA A 97 5.20 0.12 12.13
N VAL A 98 5.80 1.18 11.57
CA VAL A 98 6.61 2.14 12.33
C VAL A 98 5.71 3.02 13.20
N ARG A 99 4.55 3.43 12.68
CA ARG A 99 3.57 4.27 13.41
C ARG A 99 3.07 3.60 14.70
N ARG A 100 2.84 2.28 14.65
CA ARG A 100 2.31 1.49 15.77
C ARG A 100 3.36 1.05 16.78
N ALA A 101 4.61 0.99 16.38
CA ALA A 101 5.65 0.38 17.19
C ALA A 101 6.09 1.26 18.36
N LYS A 102 6.08 0.71 19.57
CA LYS A 102 6.60 1.39 20.78
C LYS A 102 8.10 1.68 20.70
N ASN A 103 8.85 0.86 19.95
CA ASN A 103 10.29 1.03 19.73
C ASN A 103 10.64 1.65 18.36
N ALA A 104 9.73 2.42 17.75
CA ALA A 104 9.95 3.04 16.45
C ALA A 104 11.29 3.79 16.33
N ALA A 105 11.72 4.46 17.40
CA ALA A 105 12.99 5.19 17.45
C ALA A 105 14.22 4.30 17.18
N ALA A 106 14.17 3.02 17.61
CA ALA A 106 15.26 2.06 17.35
C ALA A 106 15.48 1.80 15.86
N PHE A 107 14.48 2.07 15.03
CA PHE A 107 14.57 1.99 13.58
C PHE A 107 14.73 3.36 12.92
N THR A 108 13.89 4.35 13.27
CA THR A 108 13.84 5.63 12.53
C THR A 108 15.10 6.48 12.70
N VAL A 109 15.73 6.43 13.88
CA VAL A 109 16.97 7.21 14.13
C VAL A 109 18.12 6.70 13.26
N PRO A 110 18.51 5.41 13.29
CA PRO A 110 19.57 4.92 12.42
C PRO A 110 19.18 4.95 10.93
N ALA A 111 17.91 4.80 10.57
CA ALA A 111 17.44 4.94 9.19
C ALA A 111 17.68 6.35 8.65
N ALA A 112 17.34 7.38 9.42
CA ALA A 112 17.59 8.78 9.05
C ALA A 112 19.10 9.07 8.88
N ALA A 113 19.93 8.53 9.76
CA ALA A 113 21.39 8.69 9.67
C ALA A 113 21.97 8.00 8.42
N ILE A 114 21.48 6.82 8.04
CA ILE A 114 21.92 6.08 6.84
C ILE A 114 21.55 6.81 5.56
N ILE A 115 20.33 7.35 5.50
CA ILE A 115 19.80 7.99 4.30
C ILE A 115 20.24 9.46 4.18
N GLY A 116 20.55 10.13 5.29
CA GLY A 116 20.82 11.56 5.33
C GLY A 116 19.56 12.44 5.21
N ALA A 117 18.38 11.86 5.48
CA ALA A 117 17.08 12.54 5.44
C ALA A 117 16.17 12.04 6.57
N PRO A 118 15.29 12.87 7.13
CA PRO A 118 14.38 12.47 8.19
C PRO A 118 13.37 11.42 7.69
N VAL A 119 13.06 10.45 8.55
CA VAL A 119 11.97 9.49 8.31
C VAL A 119 10.66 10.12 8.81
N MET A 120 9.77 10.43 7.88
CA MET A 120 8.44 10.97 8.21
C MET A 120 7.48 9.80 8.44
N VAL A 121 7.04 9.65 9.69
CA VAL A 121 6.01 8.66 10.03
C VAL A 121 4.64 9.26 9.71
N LEU A 122 3.98 8.74 8.69
CA LEU A 122 2.69 9.25 8.23
C LEU A 122 1.58 8.93 9.23
N SER A 123 0.70 9.89 9.47
CA SER A 123 -0.58 9.61 10.11
C SER A 123 -1.48 8.77 9.17
N ALA A 124 -2.48 8.09 9.73
CA ALA A 124 -3.45 7.35 8.92
C ALA A 124 -4.18 8.27 7.91
N GLN A 125 -4.47 9.50 8.32
CA GLN A 125 -5.11 10.50 7.45
C GLN A 125 -4.20 10.95 6.32
N ASP A 126 -2.90 11.17 6.58
CA ASP A 126 -1.93 11.53 5.55
C ASP A 126 -1.74 10.38 4.55
N GLU A 127 -1.70 9.13 5.04
CA GLU A 127 -1.58 7.93 4.22
C GLU A 127 -2.80 7.81 3.28
N ALA A 128 -4.04 7.90 3.80
CA ALA A 128 -5.27 7.89 3.01
C ALA A 128 -5.30 9.02 1.96
N ARG A 129 -4.89 10.23 2.34
CA ARG A 129 -4.80 11.36 1.41
C ARG A 129 -3.81 11.12 0.29
N LEU A 130 -2.62 10.61 0.60
CA LEU A 130 -1.58 10.33 -0.41
C LEU A 130 -1.99 9.20 -1.35
N VAL A 131 -2.65 8.16 -0.84
CA VAL A 131 -3.22 7.08 -1.63
C VAL A 131 -4.25 7.62 -2.62
N THR A 132 -5.18 8.46 -2.16
CA THR A 132 -6.19 9.09 -3.04
C THR A 132 -5.55 9.99 -4.09
N LEU A 133 -4.56 10.81 -3.72
CA LEU A 133 -3.82 11.66 -4.66
C LEU A 133 -3.10 10.84 -5.73
N GLY A 134 -2.49 9.72 -5.35
CA GLY A 134 -1.85 8.80 -6.29
C GLY A 134 -2.84 8.17 -7.27
N LEU A 135 -4.01 7.80 -6.79
CA LEU A 135 -5.07 7.23 -7.61
C LEU A 135 -5.66 8.27 -8.57
N THR A 136 -6.05 9.44 -8.08
CA THR A 136 -6.68 10.51 -8.88
C THR A 136 -5.72 11.15 -9.89
N ALA A 137 -4.41 11.06 -9.68
CA ALA A 137 -3.42 11.47 -10.67
C ALA A 137 -3.53 10.68 -11.99
N ASN A 138 -3.93 9.40 -11.91
CA ASN A 138 -4.05 8.50 -13.05
C ASN A 138 -5.51 8.23 -13.45
N MET A 139 -6.43 8.33 -12.51
CA MET A 139 -7.88 8.11 -12.68
C MET A 139 -8.63 9.33 -12.10
N PRO A 140 -8.73 10.44 -12.84
CA PRO A 140 -9.38 11.65 -12.33
C PRO A 140 -10.90 11.42 -12.17
N ASN A 141 -11.52 12.18 -11.24
CA ASN A 141 -12.97 12.20 -11.01
C ASN A 141 -13.55 10.84 -10.59
N ILE A 142 -12.79 10.04 -9.87
CA ILE A 142 -13.32 8.79 -9.31
C ILE A 142 -14.33 9.08 -8.20
N SER A 143 -15.37 8.23 -8.14
CA SER A 143 -16.31 8.16 -7.01
C SER A 143 -16.48 6.71 -6.60
N GLY A 144 -16.37 6.40 -5.31
CA GLY A 144 -16.47 5.06 -4.78
C GLY A 144 -15.59 4.80 -3.56
N LEU A 145 -15.37 3.53 -3.26
CA LEU A 145 -14.55 3.07 -2.15
C LEU A 145 -13.13 2.75 -2.61
N VAL A 146 -12.15 3.42 -2.06
CA VAL A 146 -10.73 3.10 -2.26
C VAL A 146 -10.26 2.21 -1.11
N ALA A 147 -9.57 1.13 -1.43
CA ALA A 147 -8.96 0.23 -0.45
C ALA A 147 -7.48 -0.01 -0.79
N ASP A 148 -6.59 0.37 0.11
CA ASP A 148 -5.17 -0.01 0.06
C ASP A 148 -4.89 -1.09 1.10
N LEU A 149 -4.72 -2.33 0.65
CA LEU A 149 -4.42 -3.46 1.51
C LEU A 149 -2.91 -3.65 1.62
N GLY A 150 -2.36 -3.05 2.67
CA GLY A 150 -0.97 -3.15 3.06
C GLY A 150 -0.61 -4.43 3.81
N GLY A 151 0.61 -4.48 4.36
CA GLY A 151 1.08 -5.61 5.18
C GLY A 151 0.44 -5.64 6.57
N GLY A 152 0.29 -4.48 7.21
CA GLY A 152 -0.18 -4.35 8.59
C GLY A 152 -1.42 -3.50 8.76
N SER A 153 -1.92 -2.86 7.70
CA SER A 153 -3.11 -2.03 7.71
C SER A 153 -3.94 -2.18 6.46
N LEU A 154 -5.20 -1.79 6.55
CA LEU A 154 -6.13 -1.57 5.46
C LEU A 154 -6.61 -0.13 5.55
N GLU A 155 -6.26 0.68 4.58
CA GLU A 155 -6.76 2.03 4.42
C GLU A 155 -8.04 1.98 3.59
N LEU A 156 -9.15 2.48 4.15
CA LEU A 156 -10.42 2.67 3.43
C LEU A 156 -10.68 4.15 3.28
N VAL A 157 -11.04 4.57 2.07
CA VAL A 157 -11.34 5.96 1.76
C VAL A 157 -12.58 6.02 0.89
N LEU A 158 -13.61 6.72 1.34
CA LEU A 158 -14.76 7.07 0.52
C LEU A 158 -14.42 8.33 -0.27
N VAL A 159 -14.52 8.24 -1.59
CA VAL A 159 -14.15 9.32 -2.52
C VAL A 159 -15.35 9.69 -3.36
N GLU A 160 -15.58 11.00 -3.55
CA GLU A 160 -16.56 11.56 -4.45
C GLU A 160 -15.90 12.64 -5.30
N ASP A 161 -16.02 12.54 -6.62
CA ASP A 161 -15.39 13.45 -7.60
C ASP A 161 -13.88 13.68 -7.34
N GLY A 162 -13.18 12.62 -6.98
CA GLY A 162 -11.75 12.67 -6.66
C GLY A 162 -11.40 13.31 -5.31
N GLN A 163 -12.40 13.65 -4.48
CA GLN A 163 -12.20 14.25 -3.17
C GLN A 163 -12.48 13.24 -2.04
N VAL A 164 -11.61 13.24 -1.04
CA VAL A 164 -11.79 12.40 0.16
C VAL A 164 -12.97 12.91 0.97
N GLN A 165 -14.00 12.08 1.16
CA GLN A 165 -15.15 12.34 2.02
C GLN A 165 -14.90 11.78 3.42
N LYS A 166 -14.55 10.50 3.50
CA LYS A 166 -14.29 9.77 4.74
C LYS A 166 -13.07 8.89 4.58
N SER A 167 -12.35 8.66 5.66
CA SER A 167 -11.22 7.74 5.65
C SER A 167 -10.99 7.11 7.01
N ILE A 168 -10.50 5.88 7.01
CA ILE A 168 -10.09 5.15 8.20
C ILE A 168 -8.91 4.24 7.85
N SER A 169 -8.03 4.02 8.82
CA SER A 169 -7.00 2.98 8.74
C SER A 169 -7.29 1.92 9.79
N LEU A 170 -7.56 0.72 9.34
CA LEU A 170 -7.80 -0.45 10.18
C LEU A 170 -6.50 -1.20 10.41
N ASN A 171 -6.25 -1.60 11.66
CA ASN A 171 -5.05 -2.36 12.04
C ASN A 171 -5.16 -3.83 11.60
N MET A 172 -5.35 -4.07 10.32
CA MET A 172 -5.32 -5.39 9.69
C MET A 172 -4.75 -5.29 8.29
N GLY A 173 -3.88 -6.20 7.94
CA GLY A 173 -3.27 -6.30 6.62
C GLY A 173 -2.98 -7.75 6.28
N HIS A 174 -2.40 -8.00 5.12
CA HIS A 174 -2.16 -9.38 4.67
C HIS A 174 -1.12 -10.15 5.51
N LEU A 175 -0.41 -9.49 6.44
CA LEU A 175 0.48 -10.15 7.44
C LEU A 175 -0.22 -10.36 8.79
N SER A 176 -1.49 -10.00 8.91
CA SER A 176 -2.27 -10.20 10.15
C SER A 176 -2.49 -11.69 10.43
N THR A 177 -2.58 -12.02 11.71
CA THR A 177 -2.93 -13.36 12.21
C THR A 177 -4.37 -13.42 12.71
N ARG A 178 -5.21 -12.47 12.31
CA ARG A 178 -6.61 -12.39 12.72
C ARG A 178 -7.44 -13.51 12.12
N THR A 179 -8.45 -13.89 12.85
CA THR A 179 -9.47 -14.83 12.37
C THR A 179 -10.53 -14.12 11.52
N ALA A 180 -11.27 -14.86 10.70
CA ALA A 180 -12.36 -14.32 9.88
C ALA A 180 -13.39 -13.50 10.69
N PRO A 181 -13.86 -13.94 11.89
CA PRO A 181 -14.76 -13.13 12.72
C PRO A 181 -14.13 -11.80 13.17
N GLU A 182 -12.83 -11.77 13.50
CA GLU A 182 -12.14 -10.53 13.89
C GLU A 182 -11.99 -9.57 12.72
N VAL A 183 -11.73 -10.08 11.50
CA VAL A 183 -11.71 -9.28 10.27
C VAL A 183 -13.09 -8.67 10.04
N ALA A 184 -14.16 -9.47 10.10
CA ALA A 184 -15.52 -9.00 9.92
C ALA A 184 -15.91 -7.96 10.97
N ALA A 185 -15.58 -8.16 12.24
CA ALA A 185 -15.88 -7.23 13.32
C ALA A 185 -15.19 -5.86 13.11
N LEU A 186 -13.93 -5.85 12.66
CA LEU A 186 -13.22 -4.61 12.34
C LEU A 186 -13.87 -3.86 11.18
N LEU A 187 -14.28 -4.55 10.12
CA LEU A 187 -14.97 -3.92 9.00
C LEU A 187 -16.35 -3.38 9.40
N GLN A 188 -17.10 -4.11 10.21
CA GLN A 188 -18.41 -3.69 10.75
C GLN A 188 -18.29 -2.47 11.69
N SER A 189 -17.11 -2.21 12.27
CA SER A 189 -16.89 -1.01 13.08
C SER A 189 -16.77 0.28 12.25
N VAL A 190 -16.71 0.18 10.92
CA VAL A 190 -16.70 1.33 10.00
C VAL A 190 -18.14 1.74 9.73
N ASP A 191 -18.61 2.76 10.44
CA ASP A 191 -19.99 3.21 10.47
C ASP A 191 -20.55 3.78 9.15
N TRP A 192 -19.68 4.02 8.17
CA TRP A 192 -20.00 4.56 6.85
C TRP A 192 -19.73 3.57 5.70
N LEU A 193 -19.39 2.31 6.00
CA LEU A 193 -19.00 1.34 4.96
C LEU A 193 -20.15 1.03 3.99
N ASP A 194 -21.38 1.08 4.46
CA ASP A 194 -22.61 0.88 3.68
C ASP A 194 -22.91 2.02 2.69
N GLU A 195 -22.31 3.19 2.85
CA GLU A 195 -22.38 4.27 1.84
C GLU A 195 -21.69 3.88 0.52
N ALA A 196 -20.88 2.83 0.51
CA ALA A 196 -20.26 2.29 -0.69
C ALA A 196 -21.13 1.29 -1.47
N VAL A 197 -22.36 1.01 -1.03
CA VAL A 197 -23.26 0.07 -1.72
C VAL A 197 -23.50 0.48 -3.17
N GLY A 198 -23.26 -0.45 -4.09
CA GLY A 198 -23.38 -0.22 -5.52
C GLY A 198 -22.24 0.56 -6.17
N ALA A 199 -21.29 1.09 -5.39
CA ALA A 199 -20.15 1.83 -5.89
C ALA A 199 -19.04 0.91 -6.46
N THR A 200 -18.05 1.52 -7.11
CA THR A 200 -16.81 0.84 -7.52
C THR A 200 -15.83 0.77 -6.35
N LEU A 201 -15.25 -0.41 -6.11
CA LEU A 201 -14.10 -0.59 -5.25
C LEU A 201 -12.81 -0.38 -6.05
N TYR A 202 -12.01 0.62 -5.67
CA TYR A 202 -10.68 0.84 -6.25
C TYR A 202 -9.63 0.16 -5.37
N GLY A 203 -9.15 -1.00 -5.84
CA GLY A 203 -8.16 -1.80 -5.12
C GLY A 203 -6.72 -1.36 -5.41
N ILE A 204 -5.98 -0.99 -4.37
CA ILE A 204 -4.60 -0.54 -4.44
C ILE A 204 -3.68 -1.51 -3.70
N GLY A 205 -2.43 -1.49 -4.05
CA GLY A 205 -1.40 -2.28 -3.37
C GLY A 205 -1.16 -3.65 -3.99
N GLY A 206 -0.22 -4.35 -3.40
CA GLY A 206 0.29 -5.61 -3.98
C GLY A 206 -0.68 -6.78 -3.88
N SER A 207 -1.64 -6.75 -2.96
CA SER A 207 -2.63 -7.81 -2.79
C SER A 207 -3.68 -7.75 -3.90
N PHE A 208 -4.22 -6.57 -4.21
CA PHE A 208 -5.13 -6.37 -5.34
C PHE A 208 -4.45 -6.64 -6.69
N ARG A 209 -3.17 -6.24 -6.84
CA ARG A 209 -2.41 -6.59 -8.06
C ARG A 209 -2.17 -8.09 -8.20
N ALA A 210 -1.99 -8.82 -7.09
CA ALA A 210 -1.87 -10.28 -7.13
C ALA A 210 -3.18 -10.94 -7.56
N LEU A 211 -4.33 -10.45 -7.08
CA LEU A 211 -5.65 -10.87 -7.54
C LEU A 211 -5.82 -10.66 -9.06
N GLY A 212 -5.49 -9.46 -9.56
CA GLY A 212 -5.54 -9.17 -10.99
C GLY A 212 -4.60 -10.05 -11.82
N SER A 213 -3.41 -10.37 -11.31
CA SER A 213 -2.48 -11.29 -11.96
C SER A 213 -3.04 -12.71 -12.03
N ALA A 214 -3.72 -13.18 -10.97
CA ALA A 214 -4.41 -14.46 -10.98
C ALA A 214 -5.53 -14.49 -12.03
N TYR A 215 -6.35 -13.44 -12.12
CA TYR A 215 -7.37 -13.30 -13.14
C TYR A 215 -6.77 -13.37 -14.57
N VAL A 216 -5.78 -12.53 -14.86
CA VAL A 216 -5.11 -12.48 -16.18
C VAL A 216 -4.59 -13.86 -16.57
N LYS A 217 -3.99 -14.57 -15.62
CA LYS A 217 -3.43 -15.89 -15.88
C LYS A 217 -4.51 -16.95 -16.12
N ARG A 218 -5.59 -16.96 -15.34
CA ARG A 218 -6.68 -17.94 -15.44
C ARG A 218 -7.52 -17.74 -16.69
N SER A 219 -7.83 -16.48 -17.03
CA SER A 219 -8.67 -16.15 -18.18
C SER A 219 -7.92 -16.13 -19.50
N ASN A 220 -6.60 -16.37 -19.51
CA ASN A 220 -5.73 -16.13 -20.66
C ASN A 220 -5.93 -14.74 -21.28
N TYR A 221 -6.15 -13.73 -20.43
CA TYR A 221 -6.37 -12.36 -20.88
C TYR A 221 -5.17 -11.86 -21.69
N PRO A 222 -5.38 -11.30 -22.87
CA PRO A 222 -4.28 -11.06 -23.83
C PRO A 222 -3.33 -9.95 -23.41
N LEU A 223 -3.76 -9.05 -22.50
CA LEU A 223 -2.97 -7.92 -22.03
C LEU A 223 -2.54 -8.13 -20.58
N PHE A 224 -1.24 -8.04 -20.32
CA PHE A 224 -0.73 -8.08 -18.94
C PHE A 224 -0.70 -6.66 -18.32
N LEU A 225 -1.85 -5.98 -18.38
CA LEU A 225 -2.04 -4.65 -17.84
C LEU A 225 -3.04 -4.72 -16.67
N LEU A 226 -2.56 -4.41 -15.47
CA LEU A 226 -3.38 -4.47 -14.25
C LEU A 226 -4.01 -3.11 -13.90
N HIS A 227 -3.37 -2.00 -14.27
CA HIS A 227 -3.92 -0.67 -14.02
C HIS A 227 -5.17 -0.44 -14.86
N GLY A 228 -6.28 -0.10 -14.21
CA GLY A 228 -7.57 0.07 -14.86
C GLY A 228 -8.27 -1.25 -15.21
N LEU A 229 -7.78 -2.41 -14.75
CA LEU A 229 -8.47 -3.67 -14.91
C LEU A 229 -9.72 -3.69 -14.03
N GLU A 230 -10.89 -3.79 -14.69
CA GLU A 230 -12.20 -3.89 -14.04
C GLU A 230 -12.69 -5.32 -14.00
N LEU A 231 -13.17 -5.75 -12.85
CA LEU A 231 -13.67 -7.11 -12.61
C LEU A 231 -15.05 -7.05 -11.95
N THR A 232 -15.93 -7.95 -12.37
CA THR A 232 -17.23 -8.12 -11.71
C THR A 232 -17.05 -8.80 -10.36
N ILE A 233 -17.89 -8.47 -9.40
CA ILE A 233 -17.82 -9.06 -8.05
C ILE A 233 -17.90 -10.59 -8.06
N PRO A 234 -18.79 -11.25 -8.83
CA PRO A 234 -18.79 -12.71 -8.91
C PRO A 234 -17.45 -13.29 -9.35
N THR A 235 -16.78 -12.70 -10.35
CA THR A 235 -15.45 -13.13 -10.79
C THR A 235 -14.39 -12.95 -9.69
N VAL A 236 -14.45 -11.81 -8.97
CA VAL A 236 -13.53 -11.55 -7.85
C VAL A 236 -13.71 -12.57 -6.75
N LEU A 237 -14.95 -12.83 -6.31
CA LEU A 237 -15.24 -13.78 -5.24
C LEU A 237 -14.85 -15.22 -5.60
N ASP A 238 -15.02 -15.65 -6.85
CA ASP A 238 -14.55 -16.95 -7.33
C ASP A 238 -13.03 -17.09 -7.17
N ILE A 239 -12.27 -16.09 -7.60
CA ILE A 239 -10.82 -16.08 -7.42
C ILE A 239 -10.44 -16.06 -5.94
N LEU A 240 -11.06 -15.21 -5.12
CA LEU A 240 -10.76 -15.12 -3.69
C LEU A 240 -11.03 -16.44 -2.98
N THR A 241 -12.13 -17.10 -3.29
CA THR A 241 -12.46 -18.42 -2.74
C THR A 241 -11.39 -19.45 -3.05
N SER A 242 -10.87 -19.46 -4.26
CA SER A 242 -9.79 -20.39 -4.66
C SER A 242 -8.43 -20.09 -4.03
N LEU A 243 -8.24 -18.90 -3.48
CA LEU A 243 -7.00 -18.50 -2.79
C LEU A 243 -7.03 -18.81 -1.29
N GLN A 244 -8.19 -19.23 -0.77
CA GLN A 244 -8.41 -19.59 0.64
C GLN A 244 -8.26 -21.10 0.85
N GLY A 245 -8.16 -21.52 2.13
CA GLY A 245 -8.08 -22.92 2.51
C GLY A 245 -6.69 -23.55 2.42
N ASP A 246 -6.65 -24.88 2.62
CA ASP A 246 -5.40 -25.64 2.77
C ASP A 246 -4.63 -25.87 1.44
N ASN A 247 -5.34 -25.81 0.30
CA ASN A 247 -4.77 -25.99 -1.04
C ASN A 247 -5.11 -24.81 -1.96
N PRO A 248 -4.56 -23.62 -1.70
CA PRO A 248 -4.88 -22.44 -2.50
C PRO A 248 -4.35 -22.58 -3.93
N GLU A 249 -5.15 -22.12 -4.90
CA GLU A 249 -4.74 -22.06 -6.30
C GLU A 249 -3.84 -20.84 -6.55
N LEU A 250 -2.52 -21.05 -6.52
CA LEU A 250 -1.52 -19.98 -6.61
C LEU A 250 -1.12 -19.59 -8.04
N GLN A 251 -1.86 -20.05 -9.06
CA GLN A 251 -1.56 -19.71 -10.45
C GLN A 251 -1.72 -18.20 -10.68
N GLY A 252 -0.66 -17.56 -11.16
CA GLY A 252 -0.62 -16.10 -11.36
C GLY A 252 -0.28 -15.29 -10.11
N ILE A 253 -0.19 -15.91 -8.93
CA ILE A 253 0.22 -15.25 -7.70
C ILE A 253 1.74 -15.12 -7.64
N PRO A 254 2.29 -13.89 -7.51
CA PRO A 254 3.73 -13.67 -7.36
C PRO A 254 4.32 -14.42 -6.16
N ALA A 255 5.50 -15.01 -6.29
CA ALA A 255 6.13 -15.83 -5.25
C ALA A 255 6.19 -15.14 -3.88
N GLY A 256 6.55 -13.86 -3.83
CA GLY A 256 6.63 -13.09 -2.58
C GLY A 256 5.27 -12.74 -1.93
N ARG A 257 4.15 -13.24 -2.49
CA ARG A 257 2.80 -13.06 -1.95
C ARG A 257 2.13 -14.36 -1.51
N ARG A 258 2.67 -15.50 -1.92
CA ARG A 258 2.00 -16.80 -1.72
C ARG A 258 1.71 -17.11 -0.25
N ASP A 259 2.64 -16.79 0.65
CA ASP A 259 2.48 -17.06 2.08
C ASP A 259 1.39 -16.20 2.77
N SER A 260 1.00 -15.10 2.16
CA SER A 260 0.09 -14.13 2.77
C SER A 260 -1.16 -13.85 1.95
N ILE A 261 -1.32 -14.54 0.81
CA ILE A 261 -2.45 -14.28 -0.08
C ILE A 261 -3.78 -14.77 0.49
N GLY A 262 -3.76 -15.83 1.29
CA GLY A 262 -4.95 -16.36 1.95
C GLY A 262 -5.59 -15.31 2.87
N MET A 263 -4.80 -14.67 3.74
CA MET A 263 -5.29 -13.59 4.60
C MET A 263 -5.74 -12.37 3.78
N ALA A 264 -5.02 -12.03 2.71
CA ALA A 264 -5.45 -10.95 1.82
C ALA A 264 -6.80 -11.27 1.17
N ALA A 265 -7.01 -12.52 0.74
CA ALA A 265 -8.26 -12.97 0.16
C ALA A 265 -9.42 -12.93 1.16
N GLU A 266 -9.17 -13.33 2.41
CA GLU A 266 -10.13 -13.21 3.50
C GLU A 266 -10.60 -11.78 3.72
N ILE A 267 -9.64 -10.85 3.87
CA ILE A 267 -9.94 -9.44 4.08
C ILE A 267 -10.71 -8.85 2.88
N MET A 268 -10.28 -9.14 1.66
CA MET A 268 -10.94 -8.64 0.45
C MET A 268 -12.36 -9.19 0.29
N ALA A 269 -12.59 -10.47 0.57
CA ALA A 269 -13.91 -11.09 0.51
C ALA A 269 -14.88 -10.47 1.52
N ALA A 270 -14.43 -10.33 2.78
CA ALA A 270 -15.22 -9.68 3.83
C ALA A 270 -15.53 -8.21 3.50
N LEU A 271 -14.53 -7.45 2.99
CA LEU A 271 -14.73 -6.07 2.57
C LEU A 271 -15.80 -5.95 1.48
N ILE A 272 -15.71 -6.76 0.43
CA ILE A 272 -16.68 -6.77 -0.67
C ILE A 272 -18.10 -7.09 -0.19
N GLN A 273 -18.23 -8.11 0.66
CA GLN A 273 -19.52 -8.53 1.18
C GLN A 273 -20.17 -7.47 2.08
N LEU A 274 -19.38 -6.82 2.94
CA LEU A 274 -19.89 -5.86 3.92
C LEU A 274 -20.13 -4.46 3.30
N SER A 275 -19.33 -4.06 2.32
CA SER A 275 -19.49 -2.77 1.64
C SER A 275 -20.55 -2.77 0.54
N GLY A 276 -20.92 -3.94 0.01
CA GLY A 276 -21.92 -4.05 -1.07
C GLY A 276 -21.52 -3.38 -2.39
N VAL A 277 -20.23 -3.23 -2.65
CA VAL A 277 -19.70 -2.66 -3.91
C VAL A 277 -20.11 -3.53 -5.11
N SER A 278 -20.26 -2.91 -6.28
CA SER A 278 -20.77 -3.58 -7.50
C SER A 278 -19.69 -4.10 -8.43
N GLN A 279 -18.48 -3.53 -8.38
CA GLN A 279 -17.33 -3.93 -9.20
C GLN A 279 -16.01 -3.58 -8.52
N LEU A 280 -14.92 -4.20 -8.96
CA LEU A 280 -13.55 -3.92 -8.56
C LEU A 280 -12.77 -3.33 -9.73
N ALA A 281 -12.13 -2.18 -9.53
CA ALA A 281 -11.12 -1.62 -10.42
C ALA A 281 -9.74 -1.68 -9.75
N ILE A 282 -8.73 -2.24 -10.43
CA ILE A 282 -7.37 -2.39 -9.87
C ILE A 282 -6.51 -1.21 -10.28
N SER A 283 -5.85 -0.57 -9.30
CA SER A 283 -4.82 0.43 -9.56
C SER A 283 -3.43 -0.19 -9.48
N GLY A 284 -2.63 0.06 -10.52
CA GLY A 284 -1.27 -0.47 -10.70
C GLY A 284 -0.16 0.40 -10.10
#